data_bc5cf7680b2780d039f91324ee6acf97
#
_entry.id   bc5cf7680b2780d039f91324ee6acf97
#
_cell.length_a   1.000
_cell.length_b   1.000
_cell.length_c   1.000
_cell.angle_alpha   90.00
_cell.angle_beta   90.00
_cell.angle_gamma   90.00
#
_symmetry.space_group_name_H-M   'P 1'
#
loop_
_entity.id
_entity.type
_entity.pdbx_description
1 polymer ?
#
loop_
_entity_poly.entity_id
_entity_poly.type
_entity_poly.pdbx_seq_one_letter_code
_entity_poly.pdbx_strand_id
1 'polypeptide(L)' 'MNITQAIKNRIEQLCQEKGITQNKMCTICGITQSTINNIMNRNQKDVSLLTIVRICNGLNMTLEEFFNSDIFKQKIEEKY' A
#
# COMPACT_ATOMS: atom_id res chain seq x y z
N MET A 1 -12.69 1.62 -9.02
CA MET A 1 -11.82 0.76 -8.17
C MET A 1 -12.09 1.10 -6.72
N ASN A 2 -11.99 0.14 -5.81
CA ASN A 2 -12.18 0.39 -4.39
C ASN A 2 -10.85 0.78 -3.74
N ILE A 3 -10.91 1.22 -2.46
CA ILE A 3 -9.71 1.72 -1.78
C ILE A 3 -8.64 0.64 -1.61
N THR A 4 -9.04 -0.60 -1.35
CA THR A 4 -8.08 -1.69 -1.18
C THR A 4 -7.31 -1.95 -2.46
N GLN A 5 -7.99 -1.94 -3.60
CA GLN A 5 -7.35 -2.09 -4.91
C GLN A 5 -6.40 -0.93 -5.20
N ALA A 6 -6.81 0.29 -4.86
CA ALA A 6 -5.98 1.47 -5.06
C ALA A 6 -4.70 1.38 -4.20
N ILE A 7 -4.82 0.99 -2.94
CA ILE A 7 -3.67 0.81 -2.04
C ILE A 7 -2.75 -0.30 -2.56
N LYS A 8 -3.34 -1.42 -2.96
CA LYS A 8 -2.58 -2.54 -3.54
C LYS A 8 -1.76 -2.09 -4.75
N ASN A 9 -2.40 -1.38 -5.67
CA ASN A 9 -1.73 -0.91 -6.88
C ASN A 9 -0.59 0.07 -6.54
N ARG A 10 -0.82 0.93 -5.53
CA ARG A 10 0.21 1.88 -5.10
C ARG A 10 1.41 1.16 -4.49
N ILE A 11 1.17 0.13 -3.67
CA ILE A 11 2.24 -0.69 -3.08
C ILE A 11 3.07 -1.35 -4.19
N GLU A 12 2.40 -1.95 -5.17
CA GLU A 12 3.09 -2.57 -6.32
C GLU A 12 3.93 -1.55 -7.07
N GLN A 13 3.38 -0.37 -7.32
CA GLN A 13 4.09 0.73 -7.99
C GLN A 13 5.35 1.13 -7.23
N LEU A 14 5.23 1.30 -5.90
CA LEU A 14 6.36 1.69 -5.07
C LEU A 14 7.45 0.61 -5.05
N CYS A 15 7.06 -0.66 -4.97
CA CYS A 15 8.03 -1.76 -5.02
C CYS A 15 8.77 -1.75 -6.35
N GLN A 16 8.07 -1.55 -7.47
CA GLN A 16 8.68 -1.47 -8.79
C GLN A 16 9.64 -0.27 -8.90
N GLU A 17 9.20 0.90 -8.43
CA GLU A 17 10.01 2.12 -8.49
C GLU A 17 11.31 1.98 -7.70
N LYS A 18 11.25 1.28 -6.57
CA LYS A 18 12.40 1.12 -5.67
C LYS A 18 13.19 -0.16 -5.96
N GLY A 19 12.72 -0.98 -6.87
CA GLY A 19 13.40 -2.23 -7.23
C GLY A 19 13.46 -3.23 -6.08
N ILE A 20 12.41 -3.29 -5.26
CA ILE A 20 12.35 -4.21 -4.11
C ILE A 20 11.15 -5.15 -4.24
N THR A 21 11.25 -6.30 -3.56
CA THR A 21 10.14 -7.25 -3.47
C THR A 21 9.20 -6.83 -2.34
N GLN A 22 7.99 -7.42 -2.31
CA GLN A 22 7.06 -7.24 -1.22
C GLN A 22 7.65 -7.72 0.10
N ASN A 23 8.37 -8.84 0.09
CA ASN A 23 9.04 -9.35 1.29
C ASN A 23 10.05 -8.36 1.84
N LYS A 24 10.84 -7.77 0.95
CA LYS A 24 11.82 -6.75 1.35
C LYS A 24 11.12 -5.52 1.93
N MET A 25 10.02 -5.10 1.32
CA MET A 25 9.22 -4.00 1.84
C MET A 25 8.72 -4.29 3.25
N CYS A 26 8.21 -5.50 3.50
CA CYS A 26 7.77 -5.90 4.84
C CYS A 26 8.88 -5.77 5.87
N THR A 27 10.07 -6.24 5.52
CA THR A 27 11.24 -6.16 6.41
C THR A 27 11.61 -4.71 6.71
N ILE A 28 11.66 -3.87 5.68
CA ILE A 28 12.02 -2.45 5.82
C ILE A 28 10.97 -1.70 6.64
N CYS A 29 9.70 -1.99 6.42
CA CYS A 29 8.60 -1.25 7.01
C CYS A 29 8.14 -1.80 8.36
N GLY A 30 8.67 -2.93 8.78
CA GLY A 30 8.30 -3.55 10.05
C GLY A 30 6.87 -4.06 10.09
N ILE A 31 6.33 -4.54 8.96
CA ILE A 31 5.01 -5.15 8.89
C ILE A 31 5.13 -6.64 8.63
N THR A 32 4.14 -7.40 9.10
CA THR A 32 4.17 -8.86 8.97
C THR A 32 3.81 -9.29 7.55
N GLN A 33 4.30 -10.47 7.17
CA GLN A 33 3.92 -11.11 5.91
C GLN A 33 2.40 -11.31 5.83
N SER A 34 1.76 -11.65 6.95
CA SER A 34 0.31 -11.82 7.00
C SER A 34 -0.43 -10.54 6.65
N THR A 35 0.02 -9.41 7.18
CA THR A 35 -0.60 -8.11 6.92
C THR A 35 -0.54 -7.77 5.45
N ILE A 36 0.65 -7.86 4.85
CA ILE A 36 0.80 -7.51 3.44
C ILE A 36 0.04 -8.51 2.54
N ASN A 37 0.07 -9.78 2.90
CA ASN A 37 -0.62 -10.82 2.15
C ASN A 37 -2.14 -10.60 2.13
N ASN A 38 -2.71 -10.17 3.26
CA ASN A 38 -4.14 -9.84 3.33
C ASN A 38 -4.50 -8.68 2.41
N ILE A 39 -3.65 -7.66 2.32
CA ILE A 39 -3.87 -6.53 1.43
C ILE A 39 -3.77 -6.97 -0.03
N MET A 40 -2.75 -7.74 -0.36
CA MET A 40 -2.43 -8.05 -1.76
C MET A 40 -3.27 -9.18 -2.34
N ASN A 41 -3.69 -10.14 -1.51
CA ASN A 41 -4.25 -11.39 -2.01
C ASN A 41 -5.63 -11.77 -1.48
N ARG A 42 -6.15 -11.11 -0.44
CA ARG A 42 -7.40 -11.52 0.22
C ARG A 42 -8.53 -10.52 0.11
N ASN A 43 -8.40 -9.50 -0.71
CA ASN A 43 -9.44 -8.49 -0.94
C ASN A 43 -10.00 -7.94 0.38
N GLN A 44 -9.11 -7.59 1.28
CA GLN A 44 -9.48 -6.98 2.55
C GLN A 44 -10.37 -5.75 2.30
N LYS A 45 -11.42 -5.58 3.09
CA LYS A 45 -12.37 -4.46 2.88
C LYS A 45 -11.73 -3.10 3.12
N ASP A 46 -10.87 -3.02 4.10
CA ASP A 46 -10.16 -1.78 4.40
C ASP A 46 -8.72 -2.07 4.75
N VAL A 47 -7.91 -1.03 4.65
CA VAL A 47 -6.50 -1.09 5.04
C VAL A 47 -6.31 -0.06 6.14
N SER A 48 -5.71 -0.49 7.24
CA SER A 48 -5.44 0.39 8.37
C SER A 48 -4.54 1.55 7.94
N LEU A 49 -4.91 2.75 8.33
CA LEU A 49 -4.08 3.93 8.09
C LEU A 49 -2.73 3.80 8.78
N LEU A 50 -2.68 3.14 9.93
CA LEU A 50 -1.44 2.87 10.63
C LEU A 50 -0.50 2.00 9.79
N THR A 51 -1.04 1.00 9.08
CA THR A 51 -0.24 0.19 8.17
C THR A 51 0.39 1.05 7.07
N ILE A 52 -0.40 1.98 6.52
CA ILE A 52 0.12 2.90 5.49
C ILE A 52 1.21 3.81 6.07
N VAL A 53 1.03 4.29 7.29
CA VAL A 53 2.06 5.10 7.97
C VAL A 53 3.35 4.30 8.13
N ARG A 54 3.26 3.03 8.50
CA ARG A 54 4.43 2.16 8.62
C ARG A 54 5.15 1.98 7.28
N ILE A 55 4.39 1.79 6.21
CA ILE A 55 4.95 1.70 4.87
C ILE A 55 5.68 3.00 4.51
N CYS A 56 5.05 4.13 4.75
CA CYS A 56 5.64 5.43 4.47
C CYS A 56 6.94 5.64 5.24
N ASN A 57 6.92 5.32 6.54
CA ASN A 57 8.12 5.48 7.38
C ASN A 57 9.26 4.58 6.90
N GLY A 58 8.94 3.33 6.57
CA GLY A 58 9.94 2.39 6.08
C GLY A 58 10.54 2.79 4.74
N LEU A 59 9.75 3.40 3.87
CA LEU A 59 10.18 3.85 2.55
C LEU A 59 10.64 5.31 2.54
N ASN A 60 10.71 5.93 3.71
CA ASN A 60 11.18 7.31 3.88
C ASN A 60 10.36 8.30 3.03
N MET A 61 9.04 8.21 3.13
CA MET A 61 8.14 9.10 2.42
C MET A 61 7.02 9.57 3.33
N THR A 62 6.35 10.65 2.97
CA THR A 62 5.21 11.16 3.71
C THR A 62 3.91 10.53 3.22
N LEU A 63 2.83 10.68 4.00
CA LEU A 63 1.50 10.27 3.55
C LEU A 63 1.10 11.02 2.28
N GLU A 64 1.43 12.29 2.19
CA GLU A 64 1.15 13.07 0.99
C GLU A 64 1.83 12.46 -0.23
N GLU A 65 3.10 12.08 -0.10
CA GLU A 65 3.84 11.44 -1.19
C GLU A 65 3.24 10.08 -1.55
N PHE A 66 2.81 9.31 -0.55
CA PHE A 66 2.16 8.02 -0.80
C PHE A 66 0.90 8.18 -1.65
N PHE A 67 0.06 9.15 -1.33
CA PHE A 67 -1.20 9.38 -2.03
C PHE A 67 -1.06 10.27 -3.27
N ASN A 68 0.11 10.79 -3.55
CA ASN A 68 0.36 11.59 -4.74
C ASN A 68 0.68 10.68 -5.92
N SER A 69 -0.35 10.04 -6.44
CA SER A 69 -0.27 9.11 -7.57
C SER A 69 -1.55 9.23 -8.38
N ASP A 70 -1.45 9.00 -9.67
CA ASP A 70 -2.61 8.99 -10.56
C ASP A 70 -3.65 7.96 -10.14
N ILE A 71 -3.22 6.92 -9.43
CA ILE A 71 -4.10 5.90 -8.86
C ILE A 71 -5.21 6.53 -8.01
N PHE A 72 -4.87 7.55 -7.22
CA PHE A 72 -5.80 8.20 -6.29
C PHE A 72 -6.50 9.42 -6.88
N LYS A 73 -6.22 9.76 -8.13
CA LYS A 73 -6.88 10.89 -8.81
C LYS A 73 -8.22 10.52 -9.40
N GLN A 74 -8.51 9.23 -9.49
CA GLN A 74 -9.81 8.76 -9.93
C GLN A 74 -10.72 8.55 -8.71
N LYS A 75 -12.03 8.52 -8.98
CA LYS A 75 -13.02 8.30 -7.93
C LYS A 75 -12.84 6.92 -7.31
N ILE A 76 -12.78 6.88 -5.98
CA ILE A 76 -12.70 5.63 -5.23
C ILE A 76 -14.12 5.25 -4.79
N GLU A 77 -14.54 4.05 -5.15
CA GLU A 77 -15.87 3.54 -4.83
C GLU A 77 -15.92 3.00 -3.40
N GLU A 78 -17.06 3.17 -2.75
CA GLU A 78 -17.27 2.65 -1.39
C GLU A 78 -17.58 1.16 -1.37
N LYS A 79 -17.82 0.54 -2.52
CA LYS A 79 -18.16 -0.89 -2.62
C LYS A 79 -16.91 -1.76 -2.62
N TYR A 80 -17.08 -2.95 -2.06
CA TYR A 80 -16.01 -3.93 -1.95
C TYR A 80 -16.36 -5.24 -2.66
#